data_9f5b7508757366dd9dbaa1c333fa4e67
#
_entry.id   9f5b7508757366dd9dbaa1c333fa4e67
#
_cell.length_a   1.000
_cell.length_b   1.000
_cell.length_c   1.000
_cell.angle_alpha   90.00
_cell.angle_beta   90.00
_cell.angle_gamma   90.00
#
_symmetry.space_group_name_H-M   'P 1'
#
loop_
_entity.id
_entity.type
_entity.pdbx_description
1 polymer ?
#
loop_
_entity_poly.entity_id
_entity_poly.type
_entity_poly.pdbx_seq_one_letter_code
_entity_poly.pdbx_strand_id
1 'polypeptide(L)'
;MIDNAHVLDILFGRRNALWRIENRNEAMLLMRALYKSETESREKITAAILAGPPPELSGVEGDEEVDGDIFEMLSFLESEHLPLLAEAQRKLGEIRQQNPEWKSNKDETGAIWTEAGRGPENITTEDITSIEPEDIPNKIVTSKNSWEKSRREFCEGIGVSIARNPEWGRRVMSALHLNVETLPLDSINPILWGIRATLTDNTIKIEKEDIVALLNKFRSMIDSRPLPTMWTSLPSLLKHVVGKFELSIASWTEIGIRLESLFEAFYYERSEEREPIEWHQRAINHPYGDVTELFLNVAQQHVNFLARAEKPLRLEPQAEKFFSRLLANYNVGSRYGLCLLAQRLSWLEAISRDFAEVLLSTFDWNQGRERPLVAWAGYLWSNTLSRRLVEGFDRTYVLAAKQHAEFATGERRGLASHVSAVFWFDPNRVNLLYQFASAVDSQLRVELLRGWKRHLQNAQEESVKRFSDVILFPYWDWCARQDFFRGANADKERFGFWELTPFLFTYFPDACGRATQRQPSTIDHLGLFVRDAINESTLRYPDDLTELLIPVLECDPHPQWQEEDWREAWHALKNSGAKRLTDLENALAKKEIPLERRE
;
A
#
# COMPACT_ATOMS: atom_id res chain seq x y z
N MET A 1 22.37 -11.07 -21.01
CA MET A 1 22.90 -9.70 -20.95
C MET A 1 21.77 -8.73 -21.27
N ILE A 2 21.42 -7.84 -20.35
CA ILE A 2 20.43 -6.79 -20.62
C ILE A 2 21.07 -5.83 -21.61
N ASP A 3 20.37 -5.51 -22.69
CA ASP A 3 20.84 -4.57 -23.70
C ASP A 3 20.95 -3.15 -23.09
N ASN A 4 22.15 -2.57 -23.11
CA ASN A 4 22.41 -1.23 -22.57
C ASN A 4 21.50 -0.16 -23.20
N ALA A 5 21.14 -0.31 -24.47
CA ALA A 5 20.21 0.59 -25.15
C ALA A 5 18.79 0.51 -24.55
N HIS A 6 18.33 -0.68 -24.18
CA HIS A 6 17.04 -0.86 -23.52
C HIS A 6 17.02 -0.27 -22.11
N VAL A 7 18.11 -0.37 -21.35
CA VAL A 7 18.19 0.23 -20.01
C VAL A 7 18.24 1.77 -20.10
N LEU A 8 18.95 2.33 -21.07
CA LEU A 8 18.95 3.78 -21.33
C LEU A 8 17.56 4.31 -21.71
N ASP A 9 16.77 3.53 -22.49
CA ASP A 9 15.39 3.87 -22.82
C ASP A 9 14.49 3.82 -21.57
N ILE A 10 14.72 2.91 -20.63
CA ILE A 10 14.00 2.87 -19.34
C ILE A 10 14.35 4.10 -18.50
N LEU A 11 15.61 4.46 -18.39
CA LEU A 11 16.07 5.55 -17.52
C LEU A 11 15.66 6.93 -18.06
N PHE A 12 15.85 7.18 -19.34
CA PHE A 12 15.75 8.50 -19.97
C PHE A 12 14.74 8.58 -21.13
N GLY A 13 14.23 7.43 -21.61
CA GLY A 13 13.28 7.36 -22.70
C GLY A 13 11.83 7.46 -22.24
N ARG A 14 10.94 6.67 -22.85
CA ARG A 14 9.49 6.72 -22.60
C ARG A 14 9.05 6.55 -21.14
N ARG A 15 9.84 5.87 -20.31
CA ARG A 15 9.53 5.65 -18.89
C ARG A 15 10.08 6.73 -17.98
N ASN A 16 11.11 7.47 -18.40
CA ASN A 16 11.75 8.54 -17.62
C ASN A 16 11.97 8.18 -16.14
N ALA A 17 12.40 6.91 -15.89
CA ALA A 17 12.45 6.36 -14.54
C ALA A 17 13.35 7.16 -13.58
N LEU A 18 14.41 7.77 -14.13
CA LEU A 18 15.34 8.56 -13.32
C LEU A 18 14.73 9.85 -12.78
N TRP A 19 13.74 10.41 -13.48
CA TRP A 19 13.08 11.66 -13.10
C TRP A 19 11.79 11.45 -12.30
N ARG A 20 11.40 10.18 -12.04
CA ARG A 20 10.23 9.83 -11.23
C ARG A 20 10.64 9.46 -9.82
N ILE A 21 10.13 10.18 -8.83
CA ILE A 21 10.44 9.99 -7.40
C ILE A 21 10.20 8.54 -6.93
N GLU A 22 9.17 7.87 -7.45
CA GLU A 22 8.74 6.53 -7.01
C GLU A 22 9.76 5.41 -7.29
N ASN A 23 10.63 5.58 -8.32
CA ASN A 23 11.60 4.56 -8.73
C ASN A 23 13.03 5.12 -8.80
N ARG A 24 13.28 6.29 -8.20
CA ARG A 24 14.51 7.05 -8.38
C ARG A 24 15.74 6.29 -7.85
N ASN A 25 15.61 5.61 -6.72
CA ASN A 25 16.72 4.86 -6.12
C ASN A 25 17.18 3.71 -7.02
N GLU A 26 16.26 2.89 -7.50
CA GLU A 26 16.56 1.79 -8.42
C GLU A 26 17.10 2.29 -9.74
N ALA A 27 16.57 3.41 -10.26
CA ALA A 27 17.04 4.04 -11.48
C ALA A 27 18.47 4.59 -11.30
N MET A 28 18.81 5.19 -10.15
CA MET A 28 20.16 5.65 -9.84
C MET A 28 21.16 4.49 -9.75
N LEU A 29 20.77 3.36 -9.16
CA LEU A 29 21.62 2.15 -9.13
C LEU A 29 21.87 1.58 -10.52
N LEU A 30 20.85 1.56 -11.39
CA LEU A 30 20.97 1.16 -12.79
C LEU A 30 21.85 2.14 -13.57
N MET A 31 21.67 3.45 -13.39
CA MET A 31 22.51 4.49 -13.97
C MET A 31 23.98 4.30 -13.59
N ARG A 32 24.27 4.04 -12.30
CA ARG A 32 25.62 3.73 -11.80
C ARG A 32 26.25 2.52 -12.51
N ALA A 33 25.48 1.45 -12.64
CA ALA A 33 25.96 0.22 -13.28
C ALA A 33 26.33 0.48 -14.76
N LEU A 34 25.48 1.19 -15.50
CA LEU A 34 25.73 1.58 -16.88
C LEU A 34 26.90 2.55 -17.03
N TYR A 35 27.00 3.53 -16.14
CA TYR A 35 28.08 4.51 -16.14
C TYR A 35 29.48 3.86 -15.94
N LYS A 36 29.50 2.73 -15.21
CA LYS A 36 30.71 1.89 -15.03
C LYS A 36 31.07 1.07 -16.26
N SER A 37 30.10 0.72 -17.10
CA SER A 37 30.30 -0.32 -18.13
C SER A 37 31.07 0.18 -19.35
N GLU A 38 30.70 1.30 -19.98
CA GLU A 38 31.19 1.75 -21.28
C GLU A 38 31.27 3.27 -21.42
N THR A 39 32.23 3.76 -22.22
CA THR A 39 32.40 5.21 -22.45
C THR A 39 31.20 5.81 -23.16
N GLU A 40 30.62 5.13 -24.16
CA GLU A 40 29.43 5.61 -24.88
C GLU A 40 28.22 5.77 -23.97
N SER A 41 28.03 4.83 -23.02
CA SER A 41 26.96 4.91 -22.01
C SER A 41 27.16 6.11 -21.09
N ARG A 42 28.41 6.46 -20.73
CA ARG A 42 28.73 7.64 -19.91
C ARG A 42 28.35 8.93 -20.62
N GLU A 43 28.68 9.06 -21.91
CA GLU A 43 28.34 10.24 -22.70
C GLU A 43 26.83 10.44 -22.81
N LYS A 44 26.08 9.36 -23.08
CA LYS A 44 24.59 9.38 -23.16
C LYS A 44 23.95 9.74 -21.82
N ILE A 45 24.43 9.15 -20.74
CA ILE A 45 23.93 9.44 -19.39
C ILE A 45 24.22 10.88 -19.01
N THR A 46 25.45 11.35 -19.24
CA THR A 46 25.83 12.73 -18.94
C THR A 46 24.98 13.74 -19.74
N ALA A 47 24.81 13.50 -21.04
CA ALA A 47 23.97 14.36 -21.87
C ALA A 47 22.51 14.40 -21.40
N ALA A 48 21.95 13.25 -21.01
CA ALA A 48 20.58 13.16 -20.50
C ALA A 48 20.41 13.87 -19.14
N ILE A 49 21.38 13.73 -18.22
CA ILE A 49 21.36 14.46 -16.94
C ILE A 49 21.45 15.97 -17.17
N LEU A 50 22.36 16.43 -18.03
CA LEU A 50 22.54 17.85 -18.30
C LEU A 50 21.34 18.48 -19.03
N ALA A 51 20.57 17.68 -19.77
CA ALA A 51 19.32 18.13 -20.39
C ALA A 51 18.21 18.40 -19.37
N GLY A 52 18.32 17.85 -18.16
CA GLY A 52 17.30 17.95 -17.10
C GLY A 52 16.07 17.08 -17.33
N PRO A 53 15.09 17.16 -16.41
CA PRO A 53 13.83 16.43 -16.54
C PRO A 53 13.01 16.91 -17.75
N PRO A 54 12.28 16.01 -18.41
CA PRO A 54 11.36 16.40 -19.49
C PRO A 54 10.31 17.41 -18.99
N PRO A 55 9.87 18.37 -19.85
CA PRO A 55 8.91 19.40 -19.45
C PRO A 55 7.59 18.86 -18.87
N GLU A 56 7.19 17.63 -19.27
CA GLU A 56 5.99 16.97 -18.76
C GLU A 56 6.13 16.50 -17.30
N LEU A 57 7.35 16.41 -16.78
CA LEU A 57 7.67 15.98 -15.41
C LEU A 57 8.15 17.13 -14.54
N SER A 58 8.63 18.22 -15.12
CA SER A 58 8.93 19.45 -14.41
C SER A 58 7.63 20.19 -14.13
N GLY A 59 7.04 19.95 -12.96
CA GLY A 59 5.76 20.56 -12.55
C GLY A 59 5.80 22.06 -12.23
N VAL A 60 6.96 22.70 -12.34
CA VAL A 60 7.18 24.12 -11.95
C VAL A 60 8.11 24.79 -12.95
N GLU A 61 7.74 25.99 -13.37
CA GLU A 61 8.58 26.90 -14.18
C GLU A 61 9.71 27.51 -13.31
N GLY A 62 10.84 26.82 -13.19
CA GLY A 62 12.01 27.41 -12.51
C GLY A 62 13.31 26.65 -12.77
N ASP A 63 14.35 27.37 -13.23
CA ASP A 63 15.70 26.83 -13.49
C ASP A 63 16.35 26.19 -12.24
N GLU A 64 15.95 26.59 -11.03
CA GLU A 64 16.51 26.10 -9.77
C GLU A 64 16.10 24.65 -9.42
N GLU A 65 14.89 24.21 -9.77
CA GLU A 65 14.44 22.83 -9.53
C GLU A 65 15.17 21.85 -10.46
N VAL A 66 15.40 22.25 -11.70
CA VAL A 66 16.19 21.51 -12.69
C VAL A 66 17.64 21.37 -12.22
N ASP A 67 18.24 22.44 -11.72
CA ASP A 67 19.60 22.41 -11.18
C ASP A 67 19.70 21.52 -9.91
N GLY A 68 18.67 21.45 -9.08
CA GLY A 68 18.59 20.54 -7.95
C GLY A 68 18.65 19.07 -8.35
N ASP A 69 17.86 18.69 -9.34
CA ASP A 69 17.84 17.34 -9.89
C ASP A 69 19.18 16.95 -10.54
N ILE A 70 19.76 17.87 -11.32
CA ILE A 70 21.10 17.69 -11.93
C ILE A 70 22.17 17.53 -10.85
N PHE A 71 22.14 18.39 -9.83
CA PHE A 71 23.07 18.34 -8.69
C PHE A 71 23.02 16.97 -7.99
N GLU A 72 21.82 16.46 -7.73
CA GLU A 72 21.64 15.16 -7.07
C GLU A 72 22.31 14.04 -7.86
N MET A 73 22.02 13.95 -9.15
CA MET A 73 22.54 12.87 -9.98
C MET A 73 24.05 12.94 -10.18
N LEU A 74 24.59 14.14 -10.43
CA LEU A 74 26.02 14.31 -10.58
C LEU A 74 26.79 14.09 -9.28
N SER A 75 26.25 14.56 -8.15
CA SER A 75 26.82 14.32 -6.83
C SER A 75 26.79 12.84 -6.44
N PHE A 76 25.74 12.11 -6.86
CA PHE A 76 25.70 10.65 -6.70
C PHE A 76 26.83 9.95 -7.44
N LEU A 77 27.00 10.25 -8.74
CA LEU A 77 28.07 9.65 -9.53
C LEU A 77 29.46 9.97 -8.95
N GLU A 78 29.68 11.21 -8.50
CA GLU A 78 30.92 11.63 -7.86
C GLU A 78 31.19 10.90 -6.54
N SER A 79 30.16 10.74 -5.70
CA SER A 79 30.26 10.04 -4.41
C SER A 79 30.54 8.55 -4.56
N GLU A 80 30.17 7.96 -5.68
CA GLU A 80 30.51 6.59 -6.07
C GLU A 80 31.90 6.47 -6.70
N HIS A 81 32.70 7.56 -6.63
CA HIS A 81 34.06 7.66 -7.20
C HIS A 81 34.11 7.39 -8.71
N LEU A 82 33.04 7.72 -9.41
CA LEU A 82 32.98 7.58 -10.87
C LEU A 82 33.55 8.84 -11.55
N PRO A 83 34.39 8.69 -12.58
CA PRO A 83 34.98 9.84 -13.27
C PRO A 83 33.90 10.58 -14.07
N LEU A 84 33.50 11.75 -13.60
CA LEU A 84 32.59 12.62 -14.35
C LEU A 84 33.27 13.16 -15.61
N LEU A 85 32.51 13.31 -16.69
CA LEU A 85 32.98 14.00 -17.90
C LEU A 85 33.16 15.49 -17.61
N ALA A 86 34.02 16.14 -18.37
CA ALA A 86 34.43 17.54 -18.14
C ALA A 86 33.23 18.52 -18.08
N GLU A 87 32.21 18.28 -18.91
CA GLU A 87 30.96 19.07 -18.91
C GLU A 87 30.15 18.89 -17.62
N ALA A 88 30.02 17.66 -17.14
CA ALA A 88 29.33 17.34 -15.88
C ALA A 88 30.07 17.94 -14.68
N GLN A 89 31.41 17.86 -14.65
CA GLN A 89 32.25 18.50 -13.62
C GLN A 89 32.07 20.02 -13.58
N ARG A 90 32.04 20.65 -14.76
CA ARG A 90 31.83 22.10 -14.89
C ARG A 90 30.44 22.48 -14.36
N LYS A 91 29.37 21.80 -14.82
CA LYS A 91 27.98 22.09 -14.37
C LYS A 91 27.83 21.89 -12.87
N LEU A 92 28.36 20.79 -12.32
CA LEU A 92 28.32 20.52 -10.87
C LEU A 92 29.08 21.64 -10.09
N GLY A 93 30.21 22.11 -10.60
CA GLY A 93 30.95 23.22 -10.02
C GLY A 93 30.16 24.53 -10.05
N GLU A 94 29.50 24.85 -11.18
CA GLU A 94 28.64 26.03 -11.33
C GLU A 94 27.45 25.97 -10.32
N ILE A 95 26.79 24.84 -10.22
CA ILE A 95 25.67 24.65 -9.26
C ILE A 95 26.17 24.83 -7.82
N ARG A 96 27.31 24.25 -7.45
CA ARG A 96 27.89 24.40 -6.10
C ARG A 96 28.31 25.83 -5.79
N GLN A 97 28.74 26.58 -6.79
CA GLN A 97 29.07 27.99 -6.61
C GLN A 97 27.82 28.86 -6.41
N GLN A 98 26.74 28.54 -7.08
CA GLN A 98 25.45 29.22 -6.97
C GLN A 98 24.70 28.84 -5.67
N ASN A 99 24.82 27.57 -5.25
CA ASN A 99 24.14 27.00 -4.10
C ASN A 99 25.15 26.32 -3.15
N PRO A 100 25.97 27.10 -2.42
CA PRO A 100 27.03 26.57 -1.55
C PRO A 100 26.52 25.75 -0.37
N GLU A 101 25.27 25.92 -0.02
CA GLU A 101 24.61 25.17 1.04
C GLU A 101 24.16 23.75 0.63
N TRP A 102 24.11 23.47 -0.67
CA TRP A 102 23.69 22.14 -1.13
C TRP A 102 24.75 21.09 -0.83
N LYS A 103 24.32 20.05 -0.08
CA LYS A 103 25.19 18.94 0.33
C LYS A 103 24.63 17.62 -0.19
N SER A 104 25.52 16.73 -0.58
CA SER A 104 25.20 15.35 -0.91
C SER A 104 25.33 14.50 0.37
N ASN A 105 24.24 13.92 0.86
CA ASN A 105 24.26 13.02 2.01
C ASN A 105 24.17 11.57 1.56
N LYS A 106 25.03 10.73 2.15
CA LYS A 106 24.95 9.27 2.06
C LYS A 106 24.26 8.76 3.31
N ASP A 107 23.09 8.13 3.17
CA ASP A 107 22.45 7.46 4.30
C ASP A 107 23.12 6.11 4.61
N GLU A 108 22.75 5.48 5.73
CA GLU A 108 23.30 4.19 6.18
C GLU A 108 22.95 3.05 5.21
N THR A 109 21.96 3.20 4.33
CA THR A 109 21.57 2.21 3.31
C THR A 109 22.31 2.38 1.99
N GLY A 110 23.14 3.42 1.88
CA GLY A 110 23.87 3.75 0.66
C GLY A 110 23.03 4.49 -0.39
N ALA A 111 21.78 4.82 -0.10
CA ALA A 111 21.00 5.75 -0.89
C ALA A 111 21.53 7.16 -0.66
N ILE A 112 21.69 7.92 -1.73
CA ILE A 112 22.09 9.32 -1.64
C ILE A 112 20.84 10.16 -1.70
N TRP A 113 20.58 10.85 -0.60
CA TRP A 113 19.62 11.92 -0.54
C TRP A 113 20.42 13.21 -0.70
N THR A 114 20.15 13.95 -1.74
CA THR A 114 20.60 15.32 -1.79
C THR A 114 19.68 16.13 -0.90
N GLU A 115 20.25 16.83 0.06
CA GLU A 115 19.57 17.93 0.74
C GLU A 115 19.56 19.19 -0.17
N ALA A 116 19.31 19.00 -1.47
CA ALA A 116 19.03 20.11 -2.36
C ALA A 116 17.74 20.78 -1.86
N GLY A 117 17.89 21.97 -1.32
CA GLY A 117 16.78 22.77 -0.80
C GLY A 117 16.47 22.59 0.69
N ARG A 118 17.33 22.02 1.53
CA ARG A 118 17.33 22.42 2.93
C ARG A 118 17.85 23.85 2.99
N GLY A 119 16.93 24.75 3.28
CA GLY A 119 17.26 26.13 3.57
C GLY A 119 18.34 26.25 4.66
N PRO A 120 18.86 27.43 4.90
CA PRO A 120 19.97 27.63 5.81
C PRO A 120 19.62 27.07 7.19
N GLU A 121 20.40 26.07 7.59
CA GLU A 121 20.46 25.46 8.92
C GLU A 121 19.21 24.64 9.33
N ASN A 122 19.41 23.43 9.77
CA ASN A 122 18.43 22.63 10.49
C ASN A 122 17.91 23.47 11.66
N ILE A 123 16.74 24.10 11.52
CA ILE A 123 16.11 24.83 12.61
C ILE A 123 15.77 23.79 13.67
N THR A 124 16.57 23.73 14.72
CA THR A 124 16.35 22.78 15.80
C THR A 124 15.11 23.17 16.62
N THR A 125 14.59 22.22 17.37
CA THR A 125 13.48 22.50 18.32
C THR A 125 13.89 23.58 19.32
N GLU A 126 15.18 23.61 19.71
CA GLU A 126 15.77 24.60 20.61
C GLU A 126 15.77 26.00 19.99
N ASP A 127 16.11 26.13 18.69
CA ASP A 127 16.06 27.41 17.99
C ASP A 127 14.65 27.96 17.93
N ILE A 128 13.66 27.11 17.62
CA ILE A 128 12.25 27.50 17.57
C ILE A 128 11.74 27.91 18.95
N THR A 129 12.06 27.16 20.00
CA THR A 129 11.61 27.48 21.37
C THR A 129 12.32 28.66 21.99
N SER A 130 13.45 29.10 21.42
CA SER A 130 14.10 30.38 21.80
C SER A 130 13.37 31.61 21.28
N ILE A 131 12.46 31.45 20.30
CA ILE A 131 11.64 32.55 19.79
C ILE A 131 10.51 32.84 20.77
N GLU A 132 10.30 34.12 21.05
CA GLU A 132 9.13 34.52 21.86
C GLU A 132 7.84 34.09 21.15
N PRO A 133 6.93 33.42 21.86
CA PRO A 133 5.68 32.87 21.24
C PRO A 133 4.87 33.89 20.46
N GLU A 134 4.86 35.13 20.92
CA GLU A 134 4.14 36.26 20.32
C GLU A 134 4.72 36.69 18.98
N ASP A 135 6.00 36.41 18.71
CA ASP A 135 6.69 36.75 17.45
C ASP A 135 6.51 35.67 16.37
N ILE A 136 6.08 34.46 16.74
CA ILE A 136 5.92 33.32 15.82
C ILE A 136 5.01 33.66 14.62
N PRO A 137 3.81 34.25 14.78
CA PRO A 137 2.96 34.60 13.64
C PRO A 137 3.64 35.52 12.65
N ASN A 138 4.35 36.53 13.13
CA ASN A 138 5.08 37.49 12.30
C ASN A 138 6.22 36.80 11.54
N LYS A 139 6.95 35.90 12.19
CA LYS A 139 8.00 35.10 11.54
C LYS A 139 7.46 34.18 10.46
N ILE A 140 6.28 33.57 10.67
CA ILE A 140 5.60 32.78 9.63
C ILE A 140 5.26 33.65 8.41
N VAL A 141 4.70 34.85 8.65
CA VAL A 141 4.31 35.78 7.57
C VAL A 141 5.54 36.31 6.83
N THR A 142 6.61 36.64 7.54
CA THR A 142 7.83 37.24 6.97
C THR A 142 8.81 36.21 6.41
N SER A 143 8.65 34.92 6.75
CA SER A 143 9.46 33.87 6.15
C SER A 143 9.20 33.85 4.62
N LYS A 144 10.22 34.29 3.87
CA LYS A 144 10.10 34.32 2.41
C LYS A 144 9.98 32.91 1.87
N ASN A 145 9.02 32.70 0.97
CA ASN A 145 9.00 31.55 0.09
C ASN A 145 10.10 31.71 -0.97
N SER A 146 11.35 31.64 -0.61
CA SER A 146 12.36 31.36 -1.62
C SER A 146 12.33 29.87 -2.01
N TRP A 147 11.66 29.05 -1.19
CA TRP A 147 11.32 27.65 -1.45
C TRP A 147 10.14 27.31 -0.52
N GLU A 148 9.08 26.70 -1.04
CA GLU A 148 7.94 26.22 -0.21
C GLU A 148 8.41 25.37 0.99
N LYS A 149 9.58 24.74 0.87
CA LYS A 149 10.21 23.93 1.92
C LYS A 149 10.56 24.73 3.19
N SER A 150 11.11 25.91 3.11
CA SER A 150 11.59 26.63 4.31
C SER A 150 10.47 27.08 5.23
N ARG A 151 9.35 27.59 4.69
CA ARG A 151 8.18 27.95 5.51
C ARG A 151 7.50 26.70 6.05
N ARG A 152 7.34 25.67 5.23
CA ARG A 152 6.73 24.42 5.62
C ARG A 152 7.51 23.75 6.76
N GLU A 153 8.84 23.63 6.62
CA GLU A 153 9.70 23.03 7.65
C GLU A 153 9.70 23.85 8.95
N PHE A 154 9.71 25.15 8.87
CA PHE A 154 9.58 26.02 10.04
C PHE A 154 8.24 25.78 10.74
N CYS A 155 7.14 25.73 10.00
CA CYS A 155 5.80 25.44 10.55
C CYS A 155 5.71 24.02 11.12
N GLU A 156 6.30 23.01 10.47
CA GLU A 156 6.38 21.64 11.01
C GLU A 156 7.19 21.63 12.33
N GLY A 157 8.32 22.32 12.37
CA GLY A 157 9.13 22.50 13.57
C GLY A 157 8.39 23.20 14.71
N ILE A 158 7.58 24.22 14.40
CA ILE A 158 6.67 24.83 15.38
C ILE A 158 5.71 23.79 15.95
N GLY A 159 5.11 22.96 15.09
CA GLY A 159 4.20 21.89 15.51
C GLY A 159 4.88 20.88 16.45
N VAL A 160 6.08 20.45 16.12
CA VAL A 160 6.91 19.57 16.97
C VAL A 160 7.20 20.23 18.32
N SER A 161 7.57 21.53 18.31
CA SER A 161 7.89 22.29 19.52
C SER A 161 6.68 22.52 20.42
N ILE A 162 5.50 22.77 19.83
CA ILE A 162 4.22 22.87 20.56
C ILE A 162 3.95 21.58 21.33
N ALA A 163 4.13 20.43 20.70
CA ALA A 163 3.84 19.15 21.31
C ALA A 163 4.89 18.71 22.35
N ARG A 164 6.15 19.12 22.18
CA ARG A 164 7.24 18.80 23.12
C ARG A 164 7.29 19.74 24.33
N ASN A 165 6.82 20.97 24.18
CA ASN A 165 6.84 22.00 25.21
C ASN A 165 5.44 22.61 25.39
N PRO A 166 4.55 21.97 26.17
CA PRO A 166 3.15 22.36 26.28
C PRO A 166 2.92 23.80 26.79
N GLU A 167 3.79 24.31 27.67
CA GLU A 167 3.65 25.69 28.20
C GLU A 167 3.94 26.72 27.10
N TRP A 168 5.06 26.59 26.40
CA TRP A 168 5.40 27.39 25.22
C TRP A 168 4.33 27.23 24.14
N GLY A 169 3.90 26.01 23.91
CA GLY A 169 2.88 25.65 22.92
C GLY A 169 1.54 26.35 23.17
N ARG A 170 1.07 26.46 24.43
CA ARG A 170 -0.16 27.20 24.75
C ARG A 170 -0.04 28.68 24.40
N ARG A 171 1.12 29.32 24.65
CA ARG A 171 1.38 30.72 24.28
C ARG A 171 1.39 30.91 22.78
N VAL A 172 2.12 30.06 22.05
CA VAL A 172 2.15 30.08 20.58
C VAL A 172 0.78 29.88 19.97
N MET A 173 0.01 28.90 20.43
CA MET A 173 -1.37 28.69 19.96
C MET A 173 -2.29 29.90 20.23
N SER A 174 -2.07 30.61 21.30
CA SER A 174 -2.80 31.85 21.58
C SER A 174 -2.39 32.97 20.61
N ALA A 175 -1.09 33.11 20.31
CA ALA A 175 -0.58 34.06 19.34
C ALA A 175 -1.06 33.76 17.91
N LEU A 176 -1.02 32.48 17.50
CA LEU A 176 -1.56 32.02 16.20
C LEU A 176 -3.06 32.32 16.09
N HIS A 177 -3.83 32.06 17.15
CA HIS A 177 -5.27 32.38 17.17
C HIS A 177 -5.55 33.87 16.97
N LEU A 178 -4.84 34.74 17.68
CA LEU A 178 -5.01 36.20 17.55
C LEU A 178 -4.65 36.73 16.15
N ASN A 179 -3.81 36.00 15.42
CA ASN A 179 -3.31 36.39 14.10
C ASN A 179 -3.82 35.48 12.97
N VAL A 180 -4.80 34.62 13.23
CA VAL A 180 -5.24 33.58 12.28
C VAL A 180 -5.65 34.12 10.91
N GLU A 181 -6.22 35.32 10.85
CA GLU A 181 -6.64 35.97 9.61
C GLU A 181 -5.49 36.41 8.72
N THR A 182 -4.34 36.69 9.30
CA THR A 182 -3.13 37.17 8.59
C THR A 182 -2.16 36.04 8.22
N LEU A 183 -2.35 34.84 8.80
CA LEU A 183 -1.48 33.71 8.52
C LEU A 183 -1.64 33.24 7.05
N PRO A 184 -0.55 32.89 6.37
CA PRO A 184 -0.62 32.24 5.07
C PRO A 184 -1.45 30.94 5.12
N LEU A 185 -2.21 30.64 4.06
CA LEU A 185 -3.12 29.49 4.02
C LEU A 185 -2.40 28.14 4.17
N ASP A 186 -1.14 28.09 3.75
CA ASP A 186 -0.28 26.90 3.75
C ASP A 186 0.46 26.67 5.08
N SER A 187 0.32 27.56 6.07
CA SER A 187 1.09 27.48 7.32
C SER A 187 0.51 26.54 8.38
N ILE A 188 -0.80 26.44 8.51
CA ILE A 188 -1.45 25.68 9.59
C ILE A 188 -1.33 24.17 9.39
N ASN A 189 -1.47 23.68 8.18
CA ASN A 189 -1.36 22.24 7.92
C ASN A 189 0.01 21.64 8.30
N PRO A 190 1.16 22.26 7.99
CA PRO A 190 2.45 21.78 8.48
C PRO A 190 2.56 21.80 10.02
N ILE A 191 2.00 22.82 10.70
CA ILE A 191 1.96 22.86 12.18
C ILE A 191 1.18 21.65 12.72
N LEU A 192 -0.01 21.38 12.17
CA LEU A 192 -0.83 20.23 12.57
C LEU A 192 -0.11 18.90 12.32
N TRP A 193 0.62 18.81 11.19
CA TRP A 193 1.44 17.65 10.87
C TRP A 193 2.57 17.45 11.87
N GLY A 194 3.32 18.48 12.24
CA GLY A 194 4.37 18.41 13.24
C GLY A 194 3.86 17.98 14.62
N ILE A 195 2.69 18.48 15.04
CA ILE A 195 2.02 18.05 16.27
C ILE A 195 1.67 16.54 16.17
N ARG A 196 1.05 16.12 15.07
CA ARG A 196 0.69 14.71 14.86
C ARG A 196 1.92 13.79 14.88
N ALA A 197 2.98 14.15 14.15
CA ALA A 197 4.20 13.37 14.11
C ALA A 197 4.80 13.17 15.51
N THR A 198 4.79 14.21 16.32
CA THR A 198 5.26 14.16 17.72
C THR A 198 4.35 13.30 18.59
N LEU A 199 3.03 13.37 18.40
CA LEU A 199 2.06 12.54 19.16
C LEU A 199 2.16 11.05 18.80
N THR A 200 2.66 10.70 17.60
CA THR A 200 2.93 9.30 17.23
C THR A 200 4.17 8.73 17.93
N ASP A 201 5.08 9.59 18.38
CA ASP A 201 6.25 9.20 19.15
C ASP A 201 5.85 8.80 20.58
N ASN A 202 5.90 7.52 20.89
CA ASN A 202 5.53 6.98 22.20
C ASN A 202 6.51 7.36 23.33
N THR A 203 7.65 7.97 23.02
CA THR A 203 8.62 8.45 24.00
C THR A 203 8.20 9.77 24.64
N ILE A 204 7.28 10.53 23.99
CA ILE A 204 6.83 11.82 24.43
C ILE A 204 5.55 11.67 25.23
N LYS A 205 5.61 12.05 26.52
CA LYS A 205 4.45 12.10 27.41
C LYS A 205 3.79 13.47 27.29
N ILE A 206 2.58 13.49 26.77
CA ILE A 206 1.73 14.67 26.71
C ILE A 206 0.53 14.42 27.61
N GLU A 207 0.23 15.35 28.49
CA GLU A 207 -0.91 15.24 29.38
C GLU A 207 -2.23 15.52 28.63
N LYS A 208 -3.29 14.84 29.07
CA LYS A 208 -4.62 14.97 28.46
C LYS A 208 -5.13 16.41 28.44
N GLU A 209 -4.89 17.15 29.53
CA GLU A 209 -5.28 18.53 29.71
C GLU A 209 -4.66 19.47 28.69
N ASP A 210 -3.40 19.23 28.31
CA ASP A 210 -2.70 20.03 27.30
C ASP A 210 -3.28 19.78 25.92
N ILE A 211 -3.63 18.51 25.59
CA ILE A 211 -4.31 18.18 24.34
C ILE A 211 -5.70 18.84 24.27
N VAL A 212 -6.47 18.79 25.34
CA VAL A 212 -7.80 19.44 25.39
C VAL A 212 -7.67 20.96 25.20
N ALA A 213 -6.69 21.59 25.84
CA ALA A 213 -6.43 23.02 25.67
C ALA A 213 -6.06 23.37 24.23
N LEU A 214 -5.19 22.55 23.59
CA LEU A 214 -4.80 22.69 22.20
C LEU A 214 -6.00 22.58 21.26
N LEU A 215 -6.85 21.57 21.43
CA LEU A 215 -8.03 21.34 20.61
C LEU A 215 -9.06 22.48 20.75
N ASN A 216 -9.24 23.02 21.95
CA ASN A 216 -10.10 24.18 22.16
C ASN A 216 -9.59 25.43 21.42
N LYS A 217 -8.26 25.61 21.32
CA LYS A 217 -7.67 26.68 20.51
C LYS A 217 -7.89 26.46 19.02
N PHE A 218 -7.69 25.25 18.49
CA PHE A 218 -8.00 24.94 17.09
C PHE A 218 -9.48 25.20 16.79
N ARG A 219 -10.38 24.81 17.67
CA ARG A 219 -11.81 25.11 17.54
C ARG A 219 -12.05 26.62 17.37
N SER A 220 -11.48 27.43 18.24
CA SER A 220 -11.62 28.90 18.19
C SER A 220 -11.04 29.48 16.89
N MET A 221 -9.91 28.95 16.41
CA MET A 221 -9.29 29.36 15.15
C MET A 221 -10.15 28.98 13.93
N ILE A 222 -10.76 27.79 13.91
CA ILE A 222 -11.70 27.38 12.87
C ILE A 222 -12.92 28.30 12.83
N ASP A 223 -13.47 28.65 14.01
CA ASP A 223 -14.61 29.56 14.11
C ASP A 223 -14.27 30.96 13.55
N SER A 224 -13.02 31.42 13.73
CA SER A 224 -12.55 32.71 13.22
C SER A 224 -12.23 32.67 11.72
N ARG A 225 -11.68 31.56 11.20
CA ARG A 225 -11.28 31.43 9.80
C ARG A 225 -11.62 30.04 9.26
N PRO A 226 -12.88 29.82 8.84
CA PRO A 226 -13.37 28.52 8.39
C PRO A 226 -13.00 28.23 6.93
N LEU A 227 -11.70 28.24 6.57
CA LEU A 227 -11.21 27.91 5.23
C LEU A 227 -10.80 26.44 5.16
N PRO A 228 -11.50 25.57 4.41
CA PRO A 228 -11.22 24.12 4.37
C PRO A 228 -9.76 23.80 4.04
N THR A 229 -9.18 24.47 3.06
CA THR A 229 -7.80 24.27 2.63
C THR A 229 -6.76 24.47 3.74
N MET A 230 -7.07 25.28 4.73
CA MET A 230 -6.20 25.56 5.85
C MET A 230 -6.18 24.45 6.92
N TRP A 231 -7.20 23.57 6.91
CA TRP A 231 -7.46 22.60 7.97
C TRP A 231 -7.39 21.15 7.52
N THR A 232 -6.85 20.86 6.34
CA THR A 232 -6.86 19.50 5.76
C THR A 232 -6.16 18.45 6.61
N SER A 233 -5.17 18.83 7.40
CA SER A 233 -4.45 17.92 8.29
C SER A 233 -5.10 17.75 9.67
N LEU A 234 -6.09 18.58 10.02
CA LEU A 234 -6.72 18.52 11.34
C LEU A 234 -7.51 17.23 11.59
N PRO A 235 -8.30 16.69 10.65
CA PRO A 235 -8.99 15.41 10.85
C PRO A 235 -8.02 14.27 11.16
N SER A 236 -6.88 14.23 10.47
CA SER A 236 -5.85 13.22 10.69
C SER A 236 -5.23 13.34 12.09
N LEU A 237 -4.97 14.55 12.56
CA LEU A 237 -4.53 14.80 13.94
C LEU A 237 -5.58 14.31 14.94
N LEU A 238 -6.84 14.72 14.78
CA LEU A 238 -7.93 14.36 15.68
C LEU A 238 -8.17 12.85 15.73
N LYS A 239 -8.15 12.19 14.59
CA LYS A 239 -8.24 10.72 14.49
C LYS A 239 -7.19 10.04 15.37
N HIS A 240 -5.95 10.53 15.29
CA HIS A 240 -4.85 9.98 16.08
C HIS A 240 -5.04 10.23 17.59
N VAL A 241 -5.44 11.44 17.96
CA VAL A 241 -5.68 11.81 19.37
C VAL A 241 -6.84 11.00 19.97
N VAL A 242 -7.93 10.78 19.23
CA VAL A 242 -9.05 9.91 19.68
C VAL A 242 -8.56 8.49 19.96
N GLY A 243 -7.68 7.95 19.13
CA GLY A 243 -7.13 6.61 19.34
C GLY A 243 -6.26 6.50 20.60
N LYS A 244 -5.61 7.59 21.01
CA LYS A 244 -4.62 7.60 22.10
C LYS A 244 -5.20 8.04 23.45
N PHE A 245 -6.22 8.91 23.46
CA PHE A 245 -6.75 9.53 24.69
C PHE A 245 -8.24 9.24 24.88
N GLU A 246 -8.63 8.82 26.07
CA GLU A 246 -10.04 8.72 26.47
C GLU A 246 -10.63 10.11 26.71
N LEU A 247 -11.08 10.79 25.66
CA LEU A 247 -11.76 12.07 25.74
C LEU A 247 -13.29 11.88 25.77
N SER A 248 -14.02 12.90 26.22
CA SER A 248 -15.48 12.80 26.24
C SER A 248 -16.01 12.70 24.79
N ILE A 249 -16.88 11.72 24.54
CA ILE A 249 -17.50 11.48 23.23
C ILE A 249 -18.18 12.77 22.69
N ALA A 250 -18.84 13.53 23.55
CA ALA A 250 -19.51 14.77 23.15
C ALA A 250 -18.57 15.80 22.53
N SER A 251 -17.36 15.97 23.09
CA SER A 251 -16.37 16.92 22.55
C SER A 251 -15.87 16.52 21.17
N TRP A 252 -15.65 15.23 20.94
CA TRP A 252 -15.20 14.71 19.66
C TRP A 252 -16.27 14.83 18.58
N THR A 253 -17.49 14.50 18.94
CA THR A 253 -18.63 14.59 18.04
C THR A 253 -18.86 16.02 17.56
N GLU A 254 -18.80 17.01 18.47
CA GLU A 254 -18.94 18.42 18.10
C GLU A 254 -17.86 18.89 17.13
N ILE A 255 -16.60 18.51 17.37
CA ILE A 255 -15.48 18.82 16.47
C ILE A 255 -15.69 18.15 15.11
N GLY A 256 -16.09 16.89 15.09
CA GLY A 256 -16.36 16.15 13.85
C GLY A 256 -17.44 16.80 13.00
N ILE A 257 -18.57 17.23 13.61
CA ILE A 257 -19.65 17.92 12.90
C ILE A 257 -19.16 19.23 12.25
N ARG A 258 -18.32 20.00 12.94
CA ARG A 258 -17.77 21.23 12.38
C ARG A 258 -16.81 20.97 11.24
N LEU A 259 -15.95 19.96 11.37
CA LEU A 259 -15.07 19.53 10.30
C LEU A 259 -15.86 19.03 9.09
N GLU A 260 -16.94 18.29 9.30
CA GLU A 260 -17.82 17.87 8.21
C GLU A 260 -18.34 19.07 7.42
N SER A 261 -18.85 20.11 8.09
CA SER A 261 -19.35 21.30 7.39
C SER A 261 -18.26 22.05 6.61
N LEU A 262 -17.01 22.04 7.10
CA LEU A 262 -15.87 22.59 6.37
C LEU A 262 -15.55 21.77 5.11
N PHE A 263 -15.67 20.46 5.18
CA PHE A 263 -15.30 19.55 4.08
C PHE A 263 -16.46 19.24 3.13
N GLU A 264 -17.72 19.51 3.48
CA GLU A 264 -18.82 19.49 2.51
C GLU A 264 -18.60 20.45 1.34
N ALA A 265 -17.88 21.55 1.60
CA ALA A 265 -17.49 22.53 0.59
C ALA A 265 -16.22 22.12 -0.18
N PHE A 266 -15.57 21.02 0.18
CA PHE A 266 -14.32 20.58 -0.44
C PHE A 266 -14.59 19.79 -1.70
N TYR A 267 -14.82 20.54 -2.77
CA TYR A 267 -14.80 19.99 -4.12
C TYR A 267 -13.37 19.73 -4.53
N TYR A 268 -12.94 18.47 -4.44
CA TYR A 268 -11.80 18.09 -5.23
C TYR A 268 -12.15 17.09 -6.29
N GLU A 269 -12.02 17.55 -7.48
CA GLU A 269 -12.11 16.98 -8.64
C GLU A 269 -11.02 17.05 -9.55
N ARG A 270 -10.95 16.26 -10.41
CA ARG A 270 -10.26 16.01 -11.63
C ARG A 270 -9.12 15.04 -11.54
N SER A 271 -9.42 13.81 -11.84
CA SER A 271 -8.61 13.14 -12.83
C SER A 271 -9.53 12.41 -13.79
N GLU A 272 -9.44 12.75 -15.05
CA GLU A 272 -9.85 11.90 -16.15
C GLU A 272 -8.88 10.71 -16.20
N GLU A 273 -8.76 9.98 -15.11
CA GLU A 273 -7.88 8.83 -15.02
C GLU A 273 -8.54 7.66 -15.72
N ARG A 274 -7.87 7.15 -16.74
CA ARG A 274 -8.28 5.99 -17.56
C ARG A 274 -8.07 4.66 -16.87
N GLU A 275 -7.42 4.61 -15.69
CA GLU A 275 -7.12 3.42 -14.91
C GLU A 275 -8.11 3.25 -13.76
N PRO A 276 -8.38 2.00 -13.31
CA PRO A 276 -9.21 1.76 -12.14
C PRO A 276 -8.68 2.55 -10.94
N ILE A 277 -9.58 3.24 -10.24
CA ILE A 277 -9.24 4.08 -9.09
C ILE A 277 -9.05 3.21 -7.86
N GLU A 278 -7.95 3.34 -7.16
CA GLU A 278 -7.74 2.74 -5.84
C GLU A 278 -8.53 3.51 -4.76
N TRP A 279 -9.83 3.24 -4.67
CA TRP A 279 -10.76 3.97 -3.81
C TRP A 279 -10.35 3.94 -2.35
N HIS A 280 -9.91 2.79 -1.84
CA HIS A 280 -9.49 2.66 -0.45
C HIS A 280 -8.25 3.49 -0.14
N GLN A 281 -7.23 3.43 -1.00
CA GLN A 281 -6.01 4.23 -0.86
C GLN A 281 -6.31 5.73 -0.89
N ARG A 282 -7.22 6.16 -1.77
CA ARG A 282 -7.66 7.55 -1.81
C ARG A 282 -8.46 7.91 -0.56
N ALA A 283 -9.36 7.05 -0.10
CA ALA A 283 -10.19 7.31 1.07
C ALA A 283 -9.35 7.52 2.33
N ILE A 284 -8.35 6.69 2.59
CA ILE A 284 -7.50 6.82 3.79
C ILE A 284 -6.55 8.04 3.76
N ASN A 285 -6.32 8.61 2.57
CA ASN A 285 -5.47 9.79 2.38
C ASN A 285 -6.26 11.08 2.14
N HIS A 286 -7.58 11.03 2.15
CA HIS A 286 -8.43 12.20 1.90
C HIS A 286 -8.97 12.79 3.21
N PRO A 287 -9.00 14.12 3.40
CA PRO A 287 -9.51 14.74 4.62
C PRO A 287 -10.93 14.29 5.00
N TYR A 288 -11.80 14.07 4.03
CA TYR A 288 -13.15 13.55 4.29
C TYR A 288 -13.14 12.10 4.78
N GLY A 289 -12.20 11.28 4.30
CA GLY A 289 -11.94 9.95 4.83
C GLY A 289 -11.49 10.00 6.29
N ASP A 290 -10.55 10.89 6.62
CA ASP A 290 -10.09 11.11 8.00
C ASP A 290 -11.25 11.54 8.93
N VAL A 291 -12.18 12.40 8.46
CA VAL A 291 -13.41 12.73 9.22
C VAL A 291 -14.26 11.49 9.46
N THR A 292 -14.44 10.66 8.43
CA THR A 292 -15.21 9.42 8.57
C THR A 292 -14.57 8.46 9.57
N GLU A 293 -13.25 8.28 9.50
CA GLU A 293 -12.52 7.45 10.48
C GLU A 293 -12.58 8.04 11.90
N LEU A 294 -12.57 9.37 12.05
CA LEU A 294 -12.79 10.00 13.33
C LEU A 294 -14.14 9.60 13.94
N PHE A 295 -15.22 9.67 13.17
CA PHE A 295 -16.55 9.22 13.63
C PHE A 295 -16.61 7.72 13.88
N LEU A 296 -15.93 6.90 13.09
CA LEU A 296 -15.80 5.45 13.33
C LEU A 296 -15.08 5.16 14.65
N ASN A 297 -14.01 5.90 14.95
CA ASN A 297 -13.28 5.75 16.21
C ASN A 297 -14.12 6.20 17.43
N VAL A 298 -14.88 7.29 17.31
CA VAL A 298 -15.84 7.73 18.34
C VAL A 298 -16.91 6.65 18.56
N ALA A 299 -17.48 6.10 17.49
CA ALA A 299 -18.46 5.03 17.57
C ALA A 299 -17.86 3.77 18.23
N GLN A 300 -16.61 3.41 17.91
CA GLN A 300 -15.92 2.27 18.51
C GLN A 300 -15.69 2.48 20.02
N GLN A 301 -15.29 3.68 20.44
CA GLN A 301 -15.13 3.98 21.88
C GLN A 301 -16.46 3.90 22.62
N HIS A 302 -17.54 4.39 22.01
CA HIS A 302 -18.88 4.28 22.59
C HIS A 302 -19.31 2.82 22.73
N VAL A 303 -19.11 1.98 21.71
CA VAL A 303 -19.39 0.55 21.76
C VAL A 303 -18.57 -0.15 22.85
N ASN A 304 -17.28 0.18 22.95
CA ASN A 304 -16.42 -0.37 24.01
C ASN A 304 -16.89 0.04 25.42
N PHE A 305 -17.36 1.29 25.58
CA PHE A 305 -17.95 1.76 26.84
C PHE A 305 -19.23 0.99 27.18
N LEU A 306 -20.12 0.80 26.20
CA LEU A 306 -21.36 0.02 26.42
C LEU A 306 -21.05 -1.44 26.75
N ALA A 307 -20.09 -2.07 26.07
CA ALA A 307 -19.67 -3.44 26.33
C ALA A 307 -19.12 -3.60 27.76
N ARG A 308 -18.27 -2.67 28.24
CA ARG A 308 -17.76 -2.66 29.62
C ARG A 308 -18.86 -2.46 30.66
N ALA A 309 -19.92 -1.74 30.29
CA ALA A 309 -21.07 -1.49 31.14
C ALA A 309 -22.18 -2.56 31.02
N GLU A 310 -21.92 -3.65 30.26
CA GLU A 310 -22.88 -4.73 29.98
C GLU A 310 -24.21 -4.23 29.40
N LYS A 311 -24.17 -3.12 28.63
CA LYS A 311 -25.34 -2.55 27.98
C LYS A 311 -25.47 -3.03 26.54
N PRO A 312 -26.69 -3.02 25.96
CA PRO A 312 -26.91 -3.33 24.55
C PRO A 312 -26.03 -2.45 23.66
N LEU A 313 -25.33 -3.10 22.72
CA LEU A 313 -24.44 -2.41 21.79
C LEU A 313 -25.27 -1.60 20.79
N ARG A 314 -24.82 -0.38 20.51
CA ARG A 314 -25.42 0.52 19.52
C ARG A 314 -24.41 1.56 19.08
N LEU A 315 -24.63 2.17 17.92
CA LEU A 315 -23.85 3.31 17.47
C LEU A 315 -24.03 4.53 18.40
N GLU A 316 -23.00 5.36 18.46
CA GLU A 316 -23.13 6.68 19.09
C GLU A 316 -24.08 7.53 18.21
N PRO A 317 -25.10 8.22 18.79
CA PRO A 317 -26.17 8.82 18.00
C PRO A 317 -25.73 9.87 16.97
N GLN A 318 -24.70 10.65 17.26
CA GLN A 318 -24.19 11.65 16.31
C GLN A 318 -23.37 11.01 15.20
N ALA A 319 -22.59 9.96 15.53
CA ALA A 319 -21.87 9.19 14.53
C ALA A 319 -22.87 8.49 13.59
N GLU A 320 -23.94 7.91 14.11
CA GLU A 320 -25.00 7.30 13.30
C GLU A 320 -25.68 8.34 12.38
N LYS A 321 -25.97 9.54 12.91
CA LYS A 321 -26.51 10.64 12.11
C LYS A 321 -25.55 11.08 11.01
N PHE A 322 -24.26 11.20 11.31
CA PHE A 322 -23.23 11.52 10.29
C PHE A 322 -23.20 10.46 9.20
N PHE A 323 -23.12 9.18 9.57
CA PHE A 323 -23.08 8.08 8.61
C PHE A 323 -24.36 8.00 7.76
N SER A 324 -25.52 8.24 8.36
CA SER A 324 -26.80 8.27 7.64
C SER A 324 -26.86 9.41 6.62
N ARG A 325 -26.37 10.60 6.96
CA ARG A 325 -26.25 11.72 6.02
C ARG A 325 -25.28 11.41 4.89
N LEU A 326 -24.14 10.82 5.20
CA LEU A 326 -23.14 10.40 4.21
C LEU A 326 -23.73 9.43 3.19
N LEU A 327 -24.55 8.46 3.64
CA LEU A 327 -25.23 7.52 2.76
C LEU A 327 -26.37 8.14 1.98
N ALA A 328 -27.08 9.13 2.54
CA ALA A 328 -28.21 9.81 1.87
C ALA A 328 -27.72 10.81 0.80
N ASN A 329 -26.64 11.56 1.08
CA ASN A 329 -26.12 12.62 0.24
C ASN A 329 -24.87 12.15 -0.51
N TYR A 330 -25.07 11.40 -1.59
CA TYR A 330 -23.96 10.88 -2.38
C TYR A 330 -23.30 11.99 -3.22
N ASN A 331 -22.15 12.47 -2.77
CA ASN A 331 -21.30 13.47 -3.42
C ASN A 331 -19.84 13.00 -3.47
N VAL A 332 -18.92 13.81 -3.95
CA VAL A 332 -17.50 13.43 -4.08
C VAL A 332 -16.87 13.04 -2.73
N GLY A 333 -17.10 13.84 -1.68
CA GLY A 333 -16.58 13.53 -0.34
C GLY A 333 -17.20 12.26 0.26
N SER A 334 -18.51 12.07 0.07
CA SER A 334 -19.23 10.90 0.60
C SER A 334 -18.75 9.57 0.01
N ARG A 335 -18.15 9.56 -1.18
CA ARG A 335 -17.53 8.36 -1.78
C ARG A 335 -16.43 7.80 -0.87
N TYR A 336 -15.53 8.66 -0.39
CA TYR A 336 -14.46 8.26 0.52
C TYR A 336 -15.00 7.73 1.84
N GLY A 337 -16.02 8.39 2.39
CA GLY A 337 -16.69 7.93 3.60
C GLY A 337 -17.41 6.60 3.41
N LEU A 338 -18.13 6.41 2.28
CA LEU A 338 -18.78 5.14 1.94
C LEU A 338 -17.76 3.99 1.87
N CYS A 339 -16.61 4.22 1.23
CA CYS A 339 -15.53 3.24 1.15
C CYS A 339 -15.09 2.76 2.53
N LEU A 340 -14.85 3.68 3.47
CA LEU A 340 -14.42 3.35 4.83
C LEU A 340 -15.52 2.73 5.69
N LEU A 341 -16.78 3.14 5.52
CA LEU A 341 -17.92 2.48 6.18
C LEU A 341 -18.09 1.04 5.70
N ALA A 342 -17.97 0.83 4.39
CA ALA A 342 -18.07 -0.50 3.80
C ALA A 342 -16.96 -1.44 4.27
N GLN A 343 -15.74 -0.94 4.50
CA GLN A 343 -14.66 -1.70 5.13
C GLN A 343 -15.04 -2.21 6.53
N ARG A 344 -15.92 -1.50 7.25
CA ARG A 344 -16.38 -1.83 8.60
C ARG A 344 -17.73 -2.53 8.63
N LEU A 345 -18.26 -2.97 7.48
CA LEU A 345 -19.60 -3.54 7.35
C LEU A 345 -19.88 -4.67 8.38
N SER A 346 -18.98 -5.64 8.52
CA SER A 346 -19.20 -6.78 9.43
C SER A 346 -19.27 -6.34 10.90
N TRP A 347 -18.49 -5.33 11.28
CA TRP A 347 -18.57 -4.72 12.62
C TRP A 347 -19.88 -3.95 12.79
N LEU A 348 -20.32 -3.19 11.79
CA LEU A 348 -21.60 -2.46 11.81
C LEU A 348 -22.80 -3.42 11.87
N GLU A 349 -22.75 -4.57 11.19
CA GLU A 349 -23.77 -5.63 11.30
C GLU A 349 -23.91 -6.15 12.74
N ALA A 350 -22.81 -6.23 13.48
CA ALA A 350 -22.82 -6.72 14.85
C ALA A 350 -23.42 -5.71 15.86
N ILE A 351 -23.38 -4.42 15.58
CA ILE A 351 -23.76 -3.36 16.54
C ILE A 351 -25.03 -2.61 16.17
N SER A 352 -25.36 -2.48 14.90
CA SER A 352 -26.55 -1.77 14.41
C SER A 352 -27.07 -2.41 13.12
N ARG A 353 -27.98 -3.35 13.30
CA ARG A 353 -28.57 -4.09 12.17
C ARG A 353 -29.26 -3.17 11.17
N ASP A 354 -30.04 -2.21 11.66
CA ASP A 354 -30.82 -1.31 10.81
C ASP A 354 -29.92 -0.42 9.97
N PHE A 355 -28.86 0.12 10.57
CA PHE A 355 -27.86 0.89 9.83
C PHE A 355 -27.11 0.03 8.81
N ALA A 356 -26.74 -1.18 9.18
CA ALA A 356 -26.06 -2.11 8.28
C ALA A 356 -26.94 -2.48 7.06
N GLU A 357 -28.26 -2.57 7.21
CA GLU A 357 -29.19 -2.79 6.09
C GLU A 357 -29.18 -1.62 5.10
N VAL A 358 -29.14 -0.38 5.60
CA VAL A 358 -29.01 0.80 4.75
C VAL A 358 -27.66 0.78 4.00
N LEU A 359 -26.58 0.45 4.70
CA LEU A 359 -25.25 0.34 4.08
C LEU A 359 -25.21 -0.79 3.04
N LEU A 360 -25.81 -1.96 3.32
CA LEU A 360 -25.88 -3.08 2.38
C LEU A 360 -26.61 -2.73 1.08
N SER A 361 -27.60 -1.83 1.13
CA SER A 361 -28.28 -1.37 -0.08
C SER A 361 -27.33 -0.69 -1.07
N THR A 362 -26.20 -0.13 -0.60
CA THR A 362 -25.21 0.51 -1.47
C THR A 362 -24.40 -0.47 -2.32
N PHE A 363 -24.44 -1.77 -2.02
CA PHE A 363 -23.79 -2.82 -2.80
C PHE A 363 -24.61 -3.30 -4.00
N ASP A 364 -25.85 -2.80 -4.16
CA ASP A 364 -26.76 -3.23 -5.22
C ASP A 364 -26.43 -2.54 -6.54
N TRP A 365 -25.93 -3.31 -7.49
CA TRP A 365 -25.59 -2.87 -8.84
C TRP A 365 -26.79 -2.35 -9.67
N ASN A 366 -28.02 -2.63 -9.24
CA ASN A 366 -29.21 -2.08 -9.90
C ASN A 366 -29.41 -0.59 -9.61
N GLN A 367 -28.77 -0.05 -8.58
CA GLN A 367 -28.85 1.38 -8.21
C GLN A 367 -27.85 2.26 -8.96
N GLY A 368 -27.15 1.73 -9.95
CA GLY A 368 -26.09 2.40 -10.70
C GLY A 368 -24.74 1.72 -10.50
N ARG A 369 -23.71 2.20 -11.20
CA ARG A 369 -22.41 1.52 -11.23
C ARG A 369 -21.43 2.02 -10.16
N GLU A 370 -21.39 3.33 -9.96
CA GLU A 370 -20.33 3.95 -9.16
C GLU A 370 -20.45 3.65 -7.65
N ARG A 371 -21.66 3.78 -7.12
CA ARG A 371 -21.89 3.59 -5.69
C ARG A 371 -21.57 2.17 -5.21
N PRO A 372 -22.04 1.11 -5.89
CA PRO A 372 -21.62 -0.25 -5.57
C PRO A 372 -20.12 -0.47 -5.73
N LEU A 373 -19.49 0.11 -6.76
CA LEU A 373 -18.04 -0.01 -6.97
C LEU A 373 -17.27 0.52 -5.77
N VAL A 374 -17.62 1.73 -5.28
CA VAL A 374 -16.99 2.32 -4.09
C VAL A 374 -17.23 1.49 -2.82
N ALA A 375 -18.46 1.01 -2.63
CA ALA A 375 -18.79 0.17 -1.47
C ALA A 375 -18.01 -1.16 -1.50
N TRP A 376 -17.98 -1.82 -2.64
CA TRP A 376 -17.18 -3.03 -2.83
C TRP A 376 -15.70 -2.77 -2.63
N ALA A 377 -15.14 -1.72 -3.23
CA ALA A 377 -13.74 -1.35 -3.07
C ALA A 377 -13.35 -1.24 -1.59
N GLY A 378 -14.16 -0.55 -0.78
CA GLY A 378 -13.93 -0.47 0.66
C GLY A 378 -14.04 -1.82 1.38
N TYR A 379 -15.11 -2.55 1.13
CA TYR A 379 -15.37 -3.84 1.77
C TYR A 379 -14.28 -4.89 1.48
N LEU A 380 -13.71 -4.89 0.28
CA LEU A 380 -12.66 -5.84 -0.12
C LEU A 380 -11.33 -5.64 0.62
N TRP A 381 -11.16 -4.52 1.32
CA TRP A 381 -10.06 -4.30 2.27
C TRP A 381 -10.39 -4.73 3.71
N SER A 382 -11.59 -5.26 3.95
CA SER A 382 -11.94 -5.83 5.25
C SER A 382 -11.27 -7.20 5.44
N ASN A 383 -10.82 -7.47 6.66
CA ASN A 383 -10.33 -8.80 7.05
C ASN A 383 -11.46 -9.71 7.55
N THR A 384 -12.71 -9.23 7.52
CA THR A 384 -13.88 -9.96 8.03
C THR A 384 -14.97 -10.01 6.98
N LEU A 385 -15.66 -11.15 6.89
CA LEU A 385 -16.72 -11.37 5.93
C LEU A 385 -18.08 -10.93 6.51
N SER A 386 -18.86 -10.18 5.72
CA SER A 386 -20.26 -9.92 6.02
C SER A 386 -21.08 -11.19 5.79
N ARG A 387 -21.78 -11.61 6.82
CA ARG A 387 -22.64 -12.81 6.74
C ARG A 387 -23.70 -12.66 5.64
N ARG A 388 -24.30 -11.48 5.51
CA ARG A 388 -25.37 -11.22 4.53
C ARG A 388 -24.87 -11.22 3.10
N LEU A 389 -23.70 -10.63 2.85
CA LEU A 389 -23.09 -10.70 1.53
C LEU A 389 -22.73 -12.14 1.14
N VAL A 390 -22.28 -12.95 2.10
CA VAL A 390 -21.99 -14.37 1.88
C VAL A 390 -23.26 -15.19 1.67
N GLU A 391 -24.33 -14.95 2.44
CA GLU A 391 -25.62 -15.63 2.27
C GLU A 391 -26.22 -15.36 0.89
N GLY A 392 -26.09 -14.14 0.38
CA GLY A 392 -26.53 -13.73 -0.95
C GLY A 392 -25.48 -13.86 -2.05
N PHE A 393 -24.53 -14.78 -1.97
CA PHE A 393 -23.31 -14.86 -2.79
C PHE A 393 -23.58 -14.73 -4.30
N ASP A 394 -24.63 -15.34 -4.82
CA ASP A 394 -25.05 -15.28 -6.22
C ASP A 394 -25.41 -13.86 -6.69
N ARG A 395 -25.98 -13.07 -5.79
CA ARG A 395 -26.45 -11.67 -6.05
C ARG A 395 -25.44 -10.61 -5.60
N THR A 396 -24.38 -11.02 -4.95
CA THR A 396 -23.34 -10.15 -4.39
C THR A 396 -22.00 -10.42 -5.04
N TYR A 397 -21.26 -11.42 -4.59
CA TYR A 397 -19.91 -11.74 -5.09
C TYR A 397 -19.87 -12.12 -6.58
N VAL A 398 -20.88 -12.85 -7.09
CA VAL A 398 -20.93 -13.17 -8.53
C VAL A 398 -21.18 -11.93 -9.37
N LEU A 399 -22.01 -10.98 -8.89
CA LEU A 399 -22.19 -9.69 -9.59
C LEU A 399 -20.94 -8.82 -9.50
N ALA A 400 -20.28 -8.75 -8.33
CA ALA A 400 -18.99 -8.05 -8.19
C ALA A 400 -17.92 -8.68 -9.10
N ALA A 401 -17.89 -10.01 -9.21
CA ALA A 401 -17.00 -10.72 -10.11
C ALA A 401 -17.18 -10.28 -11.58
N LYS A 402 -18.41 -10.08 -12.04
CA LYS A 402 -18.69 -9.58 -13.40
C LYS A 402 -18.16 -8.17 -13.65
N GLN A 403 -17.91 -7.41 -12.59
CA GLN A 403 -17.35 -6.05 -12.65
C GLN A 403 -15.88 -6.00 -12.24
N HIS A 404 -15.20 -7.15 -12.12
CA HIS A 404 -13.85 -7.22 -11.58
C HIS A 404 -12.82 -6.35 -12.31
N ALA A 405 -13.02 -6.07 -13.59
CA ALA A 405 -12.15 -5.20 -14.38
C ALA A 405 -12.16 -3.73 -13.91
N GLU A 406 -13.20 -3.31 -13.18
CA GLU A 406 -13.33 -1.97 -12.62
C GLU A 406 -12.57 -1.79 -11.30
N PHE A 407 -12.20 -2.90 -10.65
CA PHE A 407 -11.45 -2.88 -9.40
C PHE A 407 -9.96 -2.72 -9.66
N ALA A 408 -9.30 -1.92 -8.82
CA ALA A 408 -7.86 -1.83 -8.79
C ALA A 408 -7.22 -3.15 -8.32
N THR A 409 -5.92 -3.30 -8.53
CA THR A 409 -5.21 -4.56 -8.24
C THR A 409 -5.37 -5.03 -6.80
N GLY A 410 -5.32 -4.11 -5.81
CA GLY A 410 -5.50 -4.42 -4.40
C GLY A 410 -6.91 -4.96 -4.09
N GLU A 411 -7.94 -4.33 -4.65
CA GLU A 411 -9.33 -4.71 -4.49
C GLU A 411 -9.64 -6.05 -5.18
N ARG A 412 -9.06 -6.30 -6.35
CA ARG A 412 -9.16 -7.62 -7.02
C ARG A 412 -8.58 -8.74 -6.17
N ARG A 413 -7.41 -8.52 -5.54
CA ARG A 413 -6.83 -9.46 -4.57
C ARG A 413 -7.74 -9.65 -3.35
N GLY A 414 -8.35 -8.58 -2.85
CA GLY A 414 -9.34 -8.61 -1.78
C GLY A 414 -10.54 -9.49 -2.15
N LEU A 415 -11.09 -9.33 -3.37
CA LEU A 415 -12.19 -10.15 -3.87
C LEU A 415 -11.83 -11.63 -3.90
N ALA A 416 -10.68 -11.99 -4.45
CA ALA A 416 -10.17 -13.36 -4.45
C ALA A 416 -9.96 -13.91 -3.03
N SER A 417 -9.41 -13.10 -2.12
CA SER A 417 -9.19 -13.46 -0.72
C SER A 417 -10.50 -13.76 0.01
N HIS A 418 -11.51 -12.89 -0.14
CA HIS A 418 -12.83 -13.11 0.44
C HIS A 418 -13.47 -14.40 -0.08
N VAL A 419 -13.45 -14.59 -1.39
CA VAL A 419 -14.02 -15.79 -2.03
C VAL A 419 -13.27 -17.04 -1.57
N SER A 420 -11.95 -16.99 -1.47
CA SER A 420 -11.16 -18.13 -0.96
C SER A 420 -11.57 -18.50 0.46
N ALA A 421 -11.80 -17.51 1.33
CA ALA A 421 -12.23 -17.73 2.70
C ALA A 421 -13.67 -18.28 2.76
N VAL A 422 -14.60 -17.77 1.94
CA VAL A 422 -15.98 -18.29 1.89
C VAL A 422 -15.98 -19.78 1.63
N PHE A 423 -15.27 -20.25 0.60
CA PHE A 423 -15.25 -21.67 0.23
C PHE A 423 -14.38 -22.53 1.15
N TRP A 424 -13.42 -21.93 1.85
CA TRP A 424 -12.67 -22.61 2.89
C TRP A 424 -13.57 -22.96 4.10
N PHE A 425 -14.42 -22.02 4.54
CA PHE A 425 -15.27 -22.19 5.71
C PHE A 425 -16.62 -22.84 5.40
N ASP A 426 -17.19 -22.63 4.21
CA ASP A 426 -18.45 -23.25 3.77
C ASP A 426 -18.31 -23.95 2.40
N PRO A 427 -17.74 -25.17 2.37
CA PRO A 427 -17.49 -25.89 1.14
C PRO A 427 -18.75 -26.39 0.41
N ASN A 428 -19.95 -26.31 1.02
CA ASN A 428 -21.17 -26.88 0.43
C ASN A 428 -21.72 -26.09 -0.77
N ARG A 429 -21.07 -24.98 -1.17
CA ARG A 429 -21.54 -24.05 -2.21
C ARG A 429 -20.73 -24.11 -3.50
N VAL A 430 -20.11 -25.23 -3.83
CA VAL A 430 -19.19 -25.38 -4.97
C VAL A 430 -19.74 -24.86 -6.30
N ASN A 431 -21.05 -24.98 -6.55
CA ASN A 431 -21.69 -24.45 -7.76
C ASN A 431 -21.57 -22.91 -7.88
N LEU A 432 -21.56 -22.18 -6.76
CA LEU A 432 -21.37 -20.74 -6.74
C LEU A 432 -19.92 -20.39 -7.06
N LEU A 433 -18.96 -21.22 -6.66
CA LEU A 433 -17.56 -21.10 -7.05
C LEU A 433 -17.40 -21.18 -8.58
N TYR A 434 -18.08 -22.10 -9.25
CA TYR A 434 -18.04 -22.22 -10.70
C TYR A 434 -18.61 -20.97 -11.40
N GLN A 435 -19.71 -20.42 -10.86
CA GLN A 435 -20.28 -19.17 -11.38
C GLN A 435 -19.32 -18.00 -11.22
N PHE A 436 -18.69 -17.87 -10.05
CA PHE A 436 -17.67 -16.85 -9.80
C PHE A 436 -16.49 -17.00 -10.77
N ALA A 437 -15.91 -18.19 -10.85
CA ALA A 437 -14.73 -18.47 -11.68
C ALA A 437 -14.98 -18.24 -13.17
N SER A 438 -16.22 -18.51 -13.63
CA SER A 438 -16.64 -18.21 -15.00
C SER A 438 -16.79 -16.72 -15.30
N ALA A 439 -17.01 -15.90 -14.27
CA ALA A 439 -17.23 -14.45 -14.40
C ALA A 439 -15.94 -13.62 -14.36
N VAL A 440 -14.81 -14.23 -13.98
CA VAL A 440 -13.54 -13.53 -13.76
C VAL A 440 -12.46 -13.98 -14.73
N ASP A 441 -11.43 -13.14 -14.88
CA ASP A 441 -10.26 -13.46 -15.70
C ASP A 441 -9.31 -14.45 -15.00
N SER A 442 -8.33 -14.92 -15.75
CA SER A 442 -7.29 -15.84 -15.31
C SER A 442 -6.50 -15.30 -14.12
N GLN A 443 -6.18 -13.99 -14.12
CA GLN A 443 -5.41 -13.39 -13.03
C GLN A 443 -6.15 -13.50 -11.69
N LEU A 444 -7.45 -13.24 -11.68
CA LEU A 444 -8.25 -13.33 -10.46
C LEU A 444 -8.42 -14.79 -9.99
N ARG A 445 -8.52 -15.75 -10.93
CA ARG A 445 -8.52 -17.18 -10.58
C ARG A 445 -7.19 -17.63 -9.96
N VAL A 446 -6.06 -17.12 -10.44
CA VAL A 446 -4.75 -17.36 -9.80
C VAL A 446 -4.69 -16.78 -8.39
N GLU A 447 -5.19 -15.56 -8.19
CA GLU A 447 -5.25 -14.96 -6.84
C GLU A 447 -6.17 -15.74 -5.89
N LEU A 448 -7.24 -16.35 -6.39
CA LEU A 448 -8.08 -17.28 -5.62
C LEU A 448 -7.29 -18.50 -5.12
N LEU A 449 -6.50 -19.13 -6.01
CA LEU A 449 -5.63 -20.26 -5.65
C LEU A 449 -4.58 -19.85 -4.61
N ARG A 450 -3.98 -18.67 -4.77
CA ARG A 450 -3.06 -18.09 -3.75
C ARG A 450 -3.75 -17.86 -2.40
N GLY A 451 -5.01 -17.46 -2.42
CA GLY A 451 -5.83 -17.39 -1.21
C GLY A 451 -5.93 -18.73 -0.51
N TRP A 452 -6.25 -19.79 -1.24
CA TRP A 452 -6.30 -21.15 -0.68
C TRP A 452 -4.94 -21.66 -0.22
N LYS A 453 -3.85 -21.35 -0.93
CA LYS A 453 -2.49 -21.67 -0.47
C LYS A 453 -2.26 -21.18 0.96
N ARG A 454 -2.61 -19.91 1.26
CA ARG A 454 -2.47 -19.35 2.61
C ARG A 454 -3.29 -20.08 3.68
N HIS A 455 -4.49 -20.54 3.34
CA HIS A 455 -5.29 -21.36 4.25
C HIS A 455 -4.67 -22.75 4.47
N LEU A 456 -4.22 -23.40 3.40
CA LEU A 456 -3.62 -24.74 3.44
C LEU A 456 -2.32 -24.77 4.25
N GLN A 457 -1.46 -23.74 4.13
CA GLN A 457 -0.19 -23.64 4.85
C GLN A 457 -0.31 -23.74 6.37
N ASN A 458 -1.45 -23.32 6.94
CA ASN A 458 -1.68 -23.28 8.38
C ASN A 458 -2.79 -24.23 8.83
N ALA A 459 -3.25 -25.10 7.95
CA ALA A 459 -4.40 -25.97 8.21
C ALA A 459 -4.00 -27.31 8.82
N GLN A 460 -4.92 -27.89 9.57
CA GLN A 460 -4.83 -29.28 10.03
C GLN A 460 -5.29 -30.25 8.93
N GLU A 461 -4.71 -31.44 8.91
CA GLU A 461 -4.95 -32.46 7.88
C GLU A 461 -6.44 -32.75 7.62
N GLU A 462 -7.26 -32.83 8.67
CA GLU A 462 -8.70 -33.10 8.53
C GLU A 462 -9.45 -31.97 7.78
N SER A 463 -9.06 -30.71 8.02
CA SER A 463 -9.62 -29.58 7.29
C SER A 463 -9.19 -29.58 5.82
N VAL A 464 -7.91 -29.93 5.56
CA VAL A 464 -7.37 -30.09 4.20
C VAL A 464 -8.09 -31.19 3.46
N LYS A 465 -8.32 -32.34 4.12
CA LYS A 465 -9.06 -33.47 3.57
C LYS A 465 -10.45 -33.05 3.09
N ARG A 466 -11.24 -32.47 3.99
CA ARG A 466 -12.59 -32.00 3.67
C ARG A 466 -12.59 -30.99 2.51
N PHE A 467 -11.67 -30.03 2.53
CA PHE A 467 -11.57 -29.01 1.49
C PHE A 467 -11.15 -29.63 0.14
N SER A 468 -10.22 -30.56 0.14
CA SER A 468 -9.73 -31.22 -1.07
C SER A 468 -10.84 -32.04 -1.74
N ASP A 469 -11.59 -32.82 -0.98
CA ASP A 469 -12.67 -33.67 -1.51
C ASP A 469 -13.84 -32.84 -2.07
N VAL A 470 -14.23 -31.77 -1.38
CA VAL A 470 -15.48 -31.06 -1.70
C VAL A 470 -15.25 -29.87 -2.64
N ILE A 471 -14.11 -29.20 -2.55
CA ILE A 471 -13.82 -27.96 -3.29
C ILE A 471 -12.67 -28.13 -4.25
N LEU A 472 -11.44 -28.44 -3.78
CA LEU A 472 -10.24 -28.28 -4.56
C LEU A 472 -10.21 -29.22 -5.77
N PHE A 473 -10.39 -30.52 -5.57
CA PHE A 473 -10.33 -31.48 -6.67
C PHE A 473 -11.52 -31.35 -7.64
N PRO A 474 -12.79 -31.19 -7.18
CA PRO A 474 -13.88 -30.87 -8.09
C PRO A 474 -13.67 -29.60 -8.89
N TYR A 475 -13.10 -28.54 -8.28
CA TYR A 475 -12.78 -27.30 -8.97
C TYR A 475 -11.64 -27.46 -9.97
N TRP A 476 -10.57 -28.16 -9.58
CA TRP A 476 -9.45 -28.48 -10.48
C TRP A 476 -9.92 -29.25 -11.72
N ASP A 477 -10.73 -30.31 -11.51
CA ASP A 477 -11.27 -31.10 -12.61
C ASP A 477 -12.26 -30.30 -13.47
N TRP A 478 -13.02 -29.39 -12.85
CA TRP A 478 -13.90 -28.48 -13.58
C TRP A 478 -13.08 -27.49 -14.43
N CYS A 479 -12.07 -26.84 -13.90
CA CYS A 479 -11.17 -25.94 -14.63
C CYS A 479 -10.52 -26.67 -15.83
N ALA A 480 -10.15 -27.92 -15.64
CA ALA A 480 -9.57 -28.74 -16.66
C ALA A 480 -10.50 -29.07 -17.84
N ARG A 481 -11.80 -29.15 -17.58
CA ARG A 481 -12.84 -29.37 -18.61
C ARG A 481 -13.22 -28.07 -19.32
N GLN A 482 -13.02 -26.94 -18.67
CA GLN A 482 -13.21 -25.63 -19.28
C GLN A 482 -11.96 -25.26 -20.11
N ASP A 483 -12.12 -24.33 -21.04
CA ASP A 483 -10.98 -23.84 -21.82
C ASP A 483 -10.03 -22.90 -21.04
N PHE A 484 -10.13 -22.84 -19.69
CA PHE A 484 -9.27 -22.02 -18.85
C PHE A 484 -7.80 -22.42 -18.92
N PHE A 485 -7.50 -23.68 -19.18
CA PHE A 485 -6.14 -24.15 -19.38
C PHE A 485 -5.66 -24.04 -20.83
N ARG A 486 -6.32 -23.20 -21.64
CA ARG A 486 -5.92 -22.86 -23.01
C ARG A 486 -5.68 -21.35 -23.12
N GLY A 487 -4.61 -20.94 -23.79
CA GLY A 487 -4.28 -19.54 -24.02
C GLY A 487 -3.10 -19.02 -23.19
N ALA A 488 -2.76 -17.74 -23.35
CA ALA A 488 -1.52 -17.12 -22.85
C ALA A 488 -1.33 -17.15 -21.33
N ASN A 489 -2.43 -17.21 -20.56
CA ASN A 489 -2.38 -17.22 -19.09
C ASN A 489 -2.66 -18.61 -18.49
N ALA A 490 -2.85 -19.62 -19.33
CA ALA A 490 -3.18 -20.98 -18.89
C ALA A 490 -2.08 -21.57 -17.97
N ASP A 491 -0.83 -21.25 -18.25
CA ASP A 491 0.29 -21.75 -17.48
C ASP A 491 0.31 -21.21 -16.05
N LYS A 492 -0.09 -19.94 -15.84
CA LYS A 492 -0.21 -19.36 -14.51
C LYS A 492 -1.31 -20.02 -13.68
N GLU A 493 -2.44 -20.37 -14.32
CA GLU A 493 -3.52 -21.08 -13.63
C GLU A 493 -3.13 -22.52 -13.29
N ARG A 494 -2.49 -23.23 -14.22
CA ARG A 494 -1.96 -24.58 -13.96
C ARG A 494 -0.96 -24.56 -12.82
N PHE A 495 -0.01 -23.62 -12.86
CA PHE A 495 0.99 -23.49 -11.82
C PHE A 495 0.38 -23.11 -10.47
N GLY A 496 -0.67 -22.29 -10.44
CA GLY A 496 -1.41 -21.98 -9.22
C GLY A 496 -1.94 -23.23 -8.50
N PHE A 497 -2.38 -24.27 -9.24
CA PHE A 497 -2.75 -25.55 -8.64
C PHE A 497 -1.51 -26.34 -8.17
N TRP A 498 -0.41 -26.28 -8.89
CA TRP A 498 0.83 -26.93 -8.46
C TRP A 498 1.32 -26.37 -7.14
N GLU A 499 1.24 -25.05 -6.93
CA GLU A 499 1.62 -24.40 -5.68
C GLU A 499 0.83 -24.87 -4.46
N LEU A 500 -0.33 -25.52 -4.66
CA LEU A 500 -1.13 -26.08 -3.58
C LEU A 500 -0.71 -27.49 -3.18
N THR A 501 -0.13 -28.25 -4.11
CA THR A 501 0.17 -29.68 -3.91
C THR A 501 0.98 -29.99 -2.65
N PRO A 502 2.04 -29.22 -2.29
CA PRO A 502 2.85 -29.49 -1.10
C PRO A 502 2.10 -29.49 0.23
N PHE A 503 0.92 -28.90 0.27
CA PHE A 503 0.13 -28.72 1.50
C PHE A 503 -1.04 -29.69 1.64
N LEU A 504 -1.13 -30.72 0.76
CA LEU A 504 -2.29 -31.60 0.69
C LEU A 504 -2.14 -32.93 1.45
N PHE A 505 -1.10 -33.08 2.25
CA PHE A 505 -0.87 -34.24 3.14
C PHE A 505 -1.05 -35.58 2.44
N THR A 506 -1.99 -36.42 2.90
CA THR A 506 -2.29 -37.73 2.32
C THR A 506 -2.81 -37.68 0.87
N TYR A 507 -3.29 -36.52 0.41
CA TYR A 507 -3.72 -36.30 -0.96
C TYR A 507 -2.59 -35.86 -1.91
N PHE A 508 -1.36 -35.73 -1.39
CA PHE A 508 -0.22 -35.30 -2.19
C PHE A 508 0.02 -36.17 -3.45
N PRO A 509 -0.02 -37.51 -3.38
CA PRO A 509 0.14 -38.35 -4.58
C PRO A 509 -0.92 -38.09 -5.66
N ASP A 510 -2.19 -38.00 -5.25
CA ASP A 510 -3.30 -37.71 -6.18
C ASP A 510 -3.15 -36.34 -6.83
N ALA A 511 -2.71 -35.36 -6.06
CA ALA A 511 -2.44 -34.00 -6.55
C ALA A 511 -1.26 -33.96 -7.52
N CYS A 512 -0.18 -34.68 -7.23
CA CYS A 512 0.96 -34.84 -8.14
C CYS A 512 0.54 -35.46 -9.46
N GLY A 513 -0.26 -36.53 -9.42
CA GLY A 513 -0.78 -37.16 -10.65
C GLY A 513 -1.66 -36.23 -11.49
N ARG A 514 -2.45 -35.34 -10.85
CA ARG A 514 -3.25 -34.30 -11.54
C ARG A 514 -2.36 -33.19 -12.11
N ALA A 515 -1.37 -32.76 -11.36
CA ALA A 515 -0.44 -31.72 -11.75
C ALA A 515 0.40 -32.17 -12.98
N THR A 516 1.02 -33.31 -12.90
CA THR A 516 1.91 -33.85 -13.96
C THR A 516 1.19 -34.15 -15.27
N GLN A 517 -0.10 -34.47 -15.24
CA GLN A 517 -0.91 -34.65 -16.47
C GLN A 517 -1.12 -33.33 -17.25
N ARG A 518 -0.89 -32.19 -16.66
CA ARG A 518 -1.21 -30.87 -17.22
C ARG A 518 -0.11 -29.87 -16.93
N GLN A 519 1.08 -30.16 -17.42
CA GLN A 519 2.27 -29.34 -17.21
C GLN A 519 2.10 -27.93 -17.81
N PRO A 520 2.52 -26.86 -17.09
CA PRO A 520 2.72 -25.56 -17.70
C PRO A 520 3.85 -25.60 -18.71
N SER A 521 3.83 -24.75 -19.73
CA SER A 521 4.92 -24.66 -20.71
C SER A 521 6.08 -23.81 -20.23
N THR A 522 5.78 -22.82 -19.40
CA THR A 522 6.76 -21.93 -18.77
C THR A 522 6.28 -21.51 -17.39
N ILE A 523 7.19 -21.34 -16.47
CA ILE A 523 6.91 -20.91 -15.11
C ILE A 523 7.82 -19.74 -14.76
N ASP A 524 7.22 -18.61 -14.39
CA ASP A 524 7.93 -17.45 -13.87
C ASP A 524 7.92 -17.49 -12.32
N HIS A 525 9.06 -17.32 -11.67
CA HIS A 525 9.20 -17.22 -10.21
C HIS A 525 8.99 -18.51 -9.40
N LEU A 526 9.78 -19.54 -9.66
CA LEU A 526 9.74 -20.83 -8.96
C LEU A 526 10.36 -20.87 -7.56
N GLY A 527 11.13 -19.84 -7.15
CA GLY A 527 12.01 -19.90 -5.97
C GLY A 527 11.36 -20.34 -4.67
N LEU A 528 10.09 -20.01 -4.47
CA LEU A 528 9.36 -20.42 -3.27
C LEU A 528 8.74 -21.82 -3.40
N PHE A 529 8.43 -22.26 -4.63
CA PHE A 529 7.75 -23.55 -4.82
C PHE A 529 8.63 -24.75 -4.44
N VAL A 530 9.88 -24.77 -4.90
CA VAL A 530 10.82 -25.88 -4.61
C VAL A 530 11.02 -26.01 -3.10
N ARG A 531 11.18 -24.88 -2.41
CA ARG A 531 11.30 -24.83 -0.94
C ARG A 531 10.04 -25.31 -0.23
N ASP A 532 8.86 -24.82 -0.65
CA ASP A 532 7.58 -25.25 -0.09
C ASP A 532 7.31 -26.74 -0.35
N ALA A 533 7.80 -27.27 -1.47
CA ALA A 533 7.63 -28.67 -1.84
C ALA A 533 8.41 -29.63 -0.96
N ILE A 534 9.45 -29.18 -0.26
CA ILE A 534 10.27 -30.00 0.61
C ILE A 534 9.81 -29.83 2.06
N ASN A 535 8.89 -30.67 2.48
CA ASN A 535 8.38 -30.66 3.85
C ASN A 535 8.14 -32.10 4.34
N GLU A 536 7.92 -32.28 5.64
CA GLU A 536 7.73 -33.61 6.25
C GLU A 536 6.60 -34.42 5.62
N SER A 537 5.52 -33.76 5.15
CA SER A 537 4.37 -34.43 4.56
C SER A 537 4.68 -34.96 3.17
N THR A 538 5.36 -34.18 2.32
CA THR A 538 5.73 -34.57 0.96
C THR A 538 6.87 -35.60 0.92
N LEU A 539 7.81 -35.50 1.87
CA LEU A 539 8.90 -36.47 1.99
C LEU A 539 8.45 -37.88 2.42
N ARG A 540 7.18 -38.04 2.81
CA ARG A 540 6.55 -39.37 2.96
C ARG A 540 6.28 -40.04 1.60
N TYR A 541 6.27 -39.26 0.50
CA TYR A 541 5.98 -39.67 -0.85
C TYR A 541 7.11 -39.23 -1.79
N PRO A 542 8.36 -39.72 -1.58
CA PRO A 542 9.52 -39.18 -2.26
C PRO A 542 9.52 -39.43 -3.79
N ASP A 543 8.90 -40.50 -4.23
CA ASP A 543 8.79 -40.80 -5.67
C ASP A 543 7.82 -39.85 -6.38
N ASP A 544 6.65 -39.57 -5.75
CA ASP A 544 5.67 -38.59 -6.27
C ASP A 544 6.24 -37.17 -6.25
N LEU A 545 7.01 -36.82 -5.20
CA LEU A 545 7.68 -35.52 -5.13
C LEU A 545 8.73 -35.40 -6.26
N THR A 546 9.50 -36.44 -6.52
CA THR A 546 10.45 -36.47 -7.62
C THR A 546 9.74 -36.29 -8.96
N GLU A 547 8.60 -36.99 -9.17
CA GLU A 547 7.77 -36.88 -10.37
C GLU A 547 7.21 -35.46 -10.56
N LEU A 548 6.87 -34.76 -9.47
CA LEU A 548 6.41 -33.38 -9.51
C LEU A 548 7.55 -32.39 -9.85
N LEU A 549 8.73 -32.58 -9.25
CA LEU A 549 9.85 -31.65 -9.38
C LEU A 549 10.54 -31.67 -10.74
N ILE A 550 10.58 -32.81 -11.43
CA ILE A 550 11.21 -32.94 -12.76
C ILE A 550 10.56 -32.00 -13.78
N PRO A 551 9.23 -32.02 -14.01
CA PRO A 551 8.58 -31.08 -14.91
C PRO A 551 8.73 -29.62 -14.49
N VAL A 552 8.75 -29.33 -13.18
CA VAL A 552 9.00 -27.98 -12.67
C VAL A 552 10.36 -27.48 -13.13
N LEU A 553 11.40 -28.29 -12.96
CA LEU A 553 12.76 -27.97 -13.42
C LEU A 553 12.84 -27.79 -14.95
N GLU A 554 12.12 -28.62 -15.70
CA GLU A 554 12.10 -28.54 -17.15
C GLU A 554 11.46 -27.26 -17.66
N CYS A 555 10.40 -26.80 -17.00
CA CYS A 555 9.65 -25.58 -17.34
C CYS A 555 10.33 -24.28 -16.84
N ASP A 556 11.31 -24.37 -15.94
CA ASP A 556 12.04 -23.21 -15.44
C ASP A 556 13.03 -22.68 -16.49
N PRO A 557 12.90 -21.43 -16.94
CA PRO A 557 13.85 -20.84 -17.87
C PRO A 557 15.20 -20.50 -17.22
N HIS A 558 15.23 -20.31 -15.89
CA HIS A 558 16.41 -19.86 -15.15
C HIS A 558 16.64 -20.63 -13.85
N PRO A 559 16.69 -21.97 -13.87
CA PRO A 559 16.80 -22.78 -12.65
C PRO A 559 18.10 -22.54 -11.88
N GLN A 560 19.13 -21.99 -12.53
CA GLN A 560 20.42 -21.64 -11.90
C GLN A 560 20.28 -20.55 -10.83
N TRP A 561 19.22 -19.72 -10.87
CA TRP A 561 18.98 -18.71 -9.83
C TRP A 561 18.55 -19.33 -8.49
N GLN A 562 18.18 -20.61 -8.51
CA GLN A 562 17.70 -21.38 -7.35
C GLN A 562 18.53 -22.65 -7.13
N GLU A 563 19.80 -22.63 -7.52
CA GLU A 563 20.70 -23.78 -7.42
C GLU A 563 20.74 -24.38 -6.01
N GLU A 564 20.71 -23.55 -4.98
CA GLU A 564 20.73 -24.01 -3.59
C GLU A 564 19.43 -24.74 -3.20
N ASP A 565 18.26 -24.19 -3.56
CA ASP A 565 16.95 -24.85 -3.29
C ASP A 565 16.86 -26.20 -4.01
N TRP A 566 17.34 -26.29 -5.25
CA TRP A 566 17.40 -27.56 -5.99
C TRP A 566 18.35 -28.57 -5.37
N ARG A 567 19.48 -28.13 -4.85
CA ARG A 567 20.44 -28.99 -4.15
C ARG A 567 19.87 -29.53 -2.85
N GLU A 568 19.21 -28.67 -2.08
CA GLU A 568 18.50 -29.07 -0.85
C GLU A 568 17.39 -30.09 -1.17
N ALA A 569 16.63 -29.89 -2.25
CA ALA A 569 15.62 -30.83 -2.70
C ALA A 569 16.21 -32.20 -3.03
N TRP A 570 17.29 -32.23 -3.77
CA TRP A 570 17.99 -33.48 -4.10
C TRP A 570 18.48 -34.20 -2.83
N HIS A 571 19.11 -33.49 -1.89
CA HIS A 571 19.56 -34.08 -0.62
C HIS A 571 18.41 -34.65 0.20
N ALA A 572 17.30 -33.92 0.31
CA ALA A 572 16.12 -34.36 1.04
C ALA A 572 15.52 -35.64 0.43
N LEU A 573 15.37 -35.68 -0.91
CA LEU A 573 14.89 -36.86 -1.64
C LEU A 573 15.83 -38.07 -1.51
N LYS A 574 17.15 -37.85 -1.59
CA LYS A 574 18.16 -38.89 -1.39
C LYS A 574 18.05 -39.49 0.01
N ASN A 575 17.92 -38.67 1.03
CA ASN A 575 17.78 -39.11 2.40
C ASN A 575 16.45 -39.83 2.68
N SER A 576 15.40 -39.48 1.94
CA SER A 576 14.07 -40.12 2.03
C SER A 576 13.95 -41.39 1.19
N GLY A 577 14.99 -41.77 0.44
CA GLY A 577 15.05 -43.02 -0.32
C GLY A 577 14.23 -43.02 -1.63
N ALA A 578 14.13 -41.88 -2.31
CA ALA A 578 13.46 -41.76 -3.61
C ALA A 578 14.10 -42.72 -4.64
N LYS A 579 13.26 -43.59 -5.26
CA LYS A 579 13.72 -44.55 -6.28
C LYS A 579 14.02 -43.88 -7.61
N ARG A 580 13.34 -42.75 -7.89
CA ARG A 580 13.50 -42.00 -9.16
C ARG A 580 14.53 -40.87 -9.04
N LEU A 581 15.41 -40.90 -8.04
CA LEU A 581 16.41 -39.85 -7.82
C LEU A 581 17.32 -39.66 -9.04
N THR A 582 17.68 -40.74 -9.72
CA THR A 582 18.50 -40.68 -10.96
C THR A 582 17.83 -39.88 -12.08
N ASP A 583 16.50 -39.92 -12.17
CA ASP A 583 15.76 -39.11 -13.17
C ASP A 583 15.93 -37.62 -12.88
N LEU A 584 15.82 -37.22 -11.59
CA LEU A 584 16.05 -35.83 -11.17
C LEU A 584 17.52 -35.41 -11.39
N GLU A 585 18.48 -36.28 -11.05
CA GLU A 585 19.91 -36.03 -11.28
C GLU A 585 20.19 -35.75 -12.77
N ASN A 586 19.61 -36.53 -13.65
CA ASN A 586 19.73 -36.34 -15.09
C ASN A 586 19.10 -35.02 -15.56
N ALA A 587 17.95 -34.63 -14.97
CA ALA A 587 17.29 -33.38 -15.28
C ALA A 587 18.10 -32.17 -14.78
N LEU A 588 18.65 -32.24 -13.56
CA LEU A 588 19.53 -31.19 -12.98
C LEU A 588 20.82 -31.05 -13.80
N ALA A 589 21.43 -32.17 -14.23
CA ALA A 589 22.62 -32.15 -15.08
C ALA A 589 22.35 -31.48 -16.45
N LYS A 590 21.19 -31.72 -17.07
CA LYS A 590 20.79 -31.06 -18.32
C LYS A 590 20.64 -29.55 -18.16
N LYS A 591 20.31 -29.09 -16.98
CA LYS A 591 20.15 -27.64 -16.62
C LYS A 591 21.42 -27.04 -16.01
N GLU A 592 22.53 -27.80 -16.00
CA GLU A 592 23.85 -27.39 -15.51
C GLU A 592 23.85 -27.01 -14.01
N ILE A 593 22.98 -27.63 -13.21
CA ILE A 593 22.93 -27.44 -11.76
C ILE A 593 23.84 -28.47 -11.07
N PRO A 594 24.92 -28.06 -10.41
CA PRO A 594 25.83 -28.99 -9.73
C PRO A 594 25.22 -29.49 -8.42
N LEU A 595 25.32 -30.81 -8.18
CA LEU A 595 24.84 -31.45 -6.94
C LEU A 595 25.80 -31.28 -5.76
N GLU A 596 27.08 -31.05 -6.03
CA GLU A 596 28.10 -30.78 -5.03
C GLU A 596 28.47 -29.30 -5.04
N ARG A 597 28.73 -28.72 -3.84
CA ARG A 597 29.25 -27.34 -3.76
C ARG A 597 30.58 -27.29 -4.52
N ARG A 598 30.68 -26.37 -5.49
CA ARG A 598 32.01 -25.99 -6.00
C ARG A 598 32.72 -25.29 -4.84
N GLU A 599 33.77 -25.96 -4.28
CA GLU A 599 34.65 -25.40 -3.26
C GLU A 599 35.34 -24.11 -3.74
#